data_6218b86ae5e07017b8b6c4e413c7d360
#
_entry.id   6218b86ae5e07017b8b6c4e413c7d360
#
_cell.length_a   1.000
_cell.length_b   1.000
_cell.length_c   1.000
_cell.angle_alpha   90.00
_cell.angle_beta   90.00
_cell.angle_gamma   90.00
#
_symmetry.space_group_name_H-M   'P 1'
#
loop_
_entity.id
_entity.type
_entity.pdbx_description
1 polymer ?
#
loop_
_entity_poly.entity_id
_entity_poly.type
_entity_poly.pdbx_seq_one_letter_code
_entity_poly.pdbx_strand_id
1 'polypeptide(L)'
;MDRNEQVLSLIGLCLRGRNLEVGEEPVEAVSRARAARVILLASDAAENGQCVWLRVPFTKRELGQATGRGSAAVAAVTDIGLAVAVARRLAELDPEKYDEDLAKLELKAKRAAERKIEAARHEKNLRRGVKRPKKTDNEA
;
A
#
# COMPACT_ATOMS: atom_id res chain seq x y z
N MET A 1 -19.68 13.04 6.15
CA MET A 1 -18.23 13.05 5.80
C MET A 1 -18.12 13.10 4.29
N ASP A 2 -17.43 14.08 3.73
CA ASP A 2 -17.24 14.15 2.30
C ASP A 2 -16.15 13.16 1.84
N ARG A 3 -15.98 13.06 0.53
CA ARG A 3 -15.03 12.07 -0.02
C ARG A 3 -13.58 12.35 0.36
N ASN A 4 -13.20 13.63 0.44
CA ASN A 4 -11.86 14.00 0.86
C ASN A 4 -11.61 13.59 2.30
N GLU A 5 -12.57 13.85 3.18
CA GLU A 5 -12.48 13.45 4.57
C GLU A 5 -12.41 11.94 4.74
N GLN A 6 -13.12 11.19 3.89
CA GLN A 6 -13.06 9.73 3.92
C GLN A 6 -11.65 9.21 3.61
N VAL A 7 -10.99 9.81 2.62
CA VAL A 7 -9.60 9.43 2.30
C VAL A 7 -8.67 9.78 3.45
N LEU A 8 -8.77 10.99 3.97
CA LEU A 8 -7.91 11.43 5.08
C LEU A 8 -8.13 10.61 6.33
N SER A 9 -9.37 10.24 6.63
CA SER A 9 -9.70 9.35 7.75
C SER A 9 -9.10 7.97 7.56
N LEU A 10 -9.12 7.44 6.35
CA LEU A 10 -8.53 6.14 6.05
C LEU A 10 -7.02 6.18 6.21
N ILE A 11 -6.37 7.25 5.78
CA ILE A 11 -4.92 7.43 5.97
C ILE A 11 -4.59 7.45 7.47
N GLY A 12 -5.37 8.18 8.26
CA GLY A 12 -5.20 8.20 9.71
C GLY A 12 -5.39 6.82 10.34
N LEU A 13 -6.31 6.03 9.81
CA LEU A 13 -6.54 4.67 10.26
C LEU A 13 -5.34 3.77 9.95
N CYS A 14 -4.73 3.95 8.79
CA CYS A 14 -3.49 3.23 8.44
C CYS A 14 -2.38 3.52 9.43
N LEU A 15 -2.25 4.77 9.86
CA LEU A 15 -1.25 5.16 10.85
C LEU A 15 -1.52 4.47 12.19
N ARG A 16 -2.75 4.49 12.65
CA ARG A 16 -3.14 3.86 13.92
C ARG A 16 -2.88 2.36 13.93
N GLY A 17 -3.03 1.73 12.78
CA GLY A 17 -2.75 0.30 12.62
C GLY A 17 -1.27 -0.02 12.37
N ARG A 18 -0.40 1.00 12.39
CA ARG A 18 1.03 0.87 12.13
C ARG A 18 1.34 0.39 10.69
N ASN A 19 0.47 0.77 9.76
CA ASN A 19 0.63 0.43 8.35
C ASN A 19 0.99 1.66 7.51
N LEU A 20 1.43 2.73 8.17
CA LEU A 20 1.81 3.97 7.50
C LEU A 20 3.09 4.53 8.10
N GLU A 21 4.04 4.86 7.24
CA GLU A 21 5.23 5.63 7.62
C GLU A 21 5.09 7.04 7.07
N VAL A 22 5.37 8.03 7.89
CA VAL A 22 5.16 9.44 7.54
C VAL A 22 6.48 10.20 7.60
N GLY A 23 6.75 11.00 6.58
CA GLY A 23 7.96 11.80 6.51
C GLY A 23 9.00 11.19 5.57
N GLU A 24 9.94 12.01 5.14
CA GLU A 24 10.93 11.60 4.14
C GLU A 24 11.82 10.43 4.58
N GLU A 25 12.38 10.50 5.78
CA GLU A 25 13.28 9.46 6.27
C GLU A 25 12.59 8.10 6.46
N PRO A 26 11.46 8.03 7.18
CA PRO A 26 10.77 6.75 7.32
C PRO A 26 10.28 6.17 5.99
N VAL A 27 9.79 7.03 5.09
CA VAL A 27 9.33 6.59 3.78
C VAL A 27 10.50 6.04 2.96
N GLU A 28 11.62 6.72 2.99
CA GLU A 28 12.81 6.26 2.30
C GLU A 28 13.29 4.91 2.83
N ALA A 29 13.25 4.73 4.14
CA ALA A 29 13.65 3.47 4.78
C ALA A 29 12.77 2.30 4.32
N VAL A 30 11.44 2.45 4.35
CA VAL A 30 10.54 1.37 3.91
C VAL A 30 10.60 1.17 2.40
N SER A 31 10.89 2.21 1.65
CA SER A 31 11.08 2.09 0.20
C SER A 31 12.32 1.25 -0.12
N ARG A 32 13.43 1.52 0.56
CA ARG A 32 14.66 0.74 0.40
C ARG A 32 14.48 -0.72 0.84
N ALA A 33 13.71 -0.94 1.88
CA ALA A 33 13.38 -2.29 2.37
C ALA A 33 12.36 -3.00 1.50
N ARG A 34 11.84 -2.34 0.45
CA ARG A 34 10.79 -2.84 -0.42
C ARG A 34 9.51 -3.20 0.32
N ALA A 35 9.26 -2.51 1.43
CA ALA A 35 8.07 -2.69 2.25
C ALA A 35 6.95 -1.70 1.89
N ALA A 36 7.27 -0.61 1.20
CA ALA A 36 6.28 0.37 0.77
C ALA A 36 5.44 -0.20 -0.37
N ARG A 37 4.11 -0.18 -0.20
CA ARG A 37 3.18 -0.67 -1.23
C ARG A 37 2.71 0.46 -2.12
N VAL A 38 2.49 1.64 -1.53
CA VAL A 38 2.20 2.85 -2.29
C VAL A 38 2.75 4.03 -1.49
N ILE A 39 3.24 5.03 -2.18
CA ILE A 39 3.73 6.26 -1.57
C ILE A 39 2.79 7.39 -1.95
N LEU A 40 2.27 8.07 -0.94
CA LEU A 40 1.34 9.19 -1.12
C LEU A 40 2.15 10.48 -1.04
N LEU A 41 2.00 11.33 -2.05
CA LEU A 41 2.73 12.59 -2.15
C LEU A 41 1.74 13.74 -2.05
N ALA A 42 1.97 14.68 -1.15
CA ALA A 42 1.11 15.85 -0.99
C ALA A 42 1.08 16.67 -2.29
N SER A 43 -0.03 17.36 -2.53
CA SER A 43 -0.22 18.12 -3.77
C SER A 43 0.82 19.22 -3.99
N ASP A 44 1.35 19.77 -2.90
CA ASP A 44 2.33 20.85 -2.93
C ASP A 44 3.75 20.37 -2.57
N ALA A 45 4.00 19.09 -2.67
CA ALA A 45 5.32 18.52 -2.39
C ALA A 45 6.12 18.28 -3.66
N ALA A 46 7.45 18.32 -3.54
CA ALA A 46 8.33 17.99 -4.65
C ALA A 46 8.33 16.49 -4.90
N GLU A 47 8.38 16.11 -6.17
CA GLU A 47 8.35 14.72 -6.56
C GLU A 47 9.76 14.12 -6.52
N ASN A 48 9.91 13.04 -5.77
CA ASN A 48 11.18 12.34 -5.60
C ASN A 48 10.94 10.85 -5.45
N GLY A 49 11.53 10.01 -6.29
CA GLY A 49 11.53 8.61 -6.02
C GLY A 49 11.22 7.70 -7.19
N GLN A 50 11.45 6.41 -6.95
CA GLN A 50 11.39 5.36 -7.98
C GLN A 50 10.26 4.36 -7.74
N CYS A 51 9.45 4.56 -6.70
CA CYS A 51 8.33 3.68 -6.38
C CYS A 51 7.03 4.16 -7.01
N VAL A 52 5.95 3.41 -6.81
CA VAL A 52 4.62 3.86 -7.23
C VAL A 52 4.20 5.02 -6.33
N TRP A 53 4.12 6.18 -6.93
CA TRP A 53 3.77 7.41 -6.22
C TRP A 53 2.40 7.88 -6.66
N LEU A 54 1.56 8.22 -5.69
CA LEU A 54 0.26 8.82 -5.95
C LEU A 54 0.26 10.23 -5.39
N ARG A 55 0.13 11.21 -6.25
CA ARG A 55 -0.04 12.59 -5.79
C ARG A 55 -1.48 12.77 -5.33
N VAL A 56 -1.67 12.93 -4.03
CA VAL A 56 -3.00 13.11 -3.46
C VAL A 56 -3.45 14.57 -3.56
N PRO A 57 -4.76 14.84 -3.59
CA PRO A 57 -5.25 16.23 -3.70
C PRO A 57 -5.27 16.96 -2.36
N PHE A 58 -4.36 16.62 -1.48
CA PHE A 58 -4.25 17.21 -0.14
C PHE A 58 -2.90 17.88 0.01
N THR A 59 -2.89 19.05 0.67
CA THR A 59 -1.64 19.76 0.95
C THR A 59 -0.84 19.07 2.03
N LYS A 60 0.42 19.46 2.19
CA LYS A 60 1.27 18.98 3.28
C LYS A 60 0.61 19.19 4.64
N ARG A 61 -0.09 20.31 4.80
CA ARG A 61 -0.79 20.63 6.05
C ARG A 61 -1.95 19.67 6.29
N GLU A 62 -2.76 19.42 5.27
CA GLU A 62 -3.91 18.51 5.37
C GLU A 62 -3.46 17.08 5.65
N LEU A 63 -2.44 16.63 4.95
CA LEU A 63 -1.88 15.29 5.15
C LEU A 63 -1.25 15.20 6.54
N GLY A 64 -0.59 16.26 7.00
CA GLY A 64 -0.03 16.35 8.35
C GLY A 64 -1.09 16.22 9.42
N GLN A 65 -2.21 16.93 9.26
CA GLN A 65 -3.32 16.87 10.22
C GLN A 65 -3.91 15.45 10.30
N ALA A 66 -4.05 14.78 9.18
CA ALA A 66 -4.59 13.43 9.16
C ALA A 66 -3.66 12.42 9.87
N THR A 67 -2.37 12.71 9.91
CA THR A 67 -1.36 11.83 10.51
C THR A 67 -0.86 12.32 11.87
N GLY A 68 -1.51 13.34 12.42
CA GLY A 68 -1.12 13.87 13.74
C GLY A 68 0.15 14.69 13.75
N ARG A 69 0.54 15.24 12.60
CA ARG A 69 1.73 16.07 12.45
C ARG A 69 1.36 17.46 11.98
N GLY A 70 2.27 18.40 12.13
CA GLY A 70 2.07 19.76 11.62
C GLY A 70 2.08 19.81 10.11
N SER A 71 2.92 18.99 9.49
CA SER A 71 3.08 18.94 8.04
C SER A 71 3.63 17.58 7.63
N ALA A 72 3.17 17.06 6.50
CA ALA A 72 3.66 15.81 5.96
C ALA A 72 3.65 15.88 4.42
N ALA A 73 4.83 15.87 3.83
CA ALA A 73 4.96 15.92 2.37
C ALA A 73 4.73 14.56 1.73
N VAL A 74 5.04 13.49 2.46
CA VAL A 74 5.04 12.13 1.92
C VAL A 74 4.66 11.14 3.02
N ALA A 75 3.94 10.09 2.63
CA ALA A 75 3.59 8.98 3.51
C ALA A 75 3.55 7.69 2.70
N ALA A 76 4.00 6.60 3.29
CA ALA A 76 4.00 5.30 2.63
C ALA A 76 3.08 4.32 3.34
N VAL A 77 2.21 3.68 2.59
CA VAL A 77 1.36 2.61 3.10
C VAL A 77 2.10 1.29 2.91
N THR A 78 2.24 0.53 3.98
CA THR A 78 3.04 -0.70 3.98
C THR A 78 2.21 -1.97 3.87
N ASP A 79 0.89 -1.85 3.95
CA ASP A 79 -0.02 -2.98 3.78
C ASP A 79 -0.72 -2.89 2.42
N ILE A 80 -0.65 -3.96 1.63
CA ILE A 80 -1.20 -3.94 0.28
C ILE A 80 -2.73 -3.77 0.26
N GLY A 81 -3.43 -4.37 1.20
CA GLY A 81 -4.90 -4.23 1.30
C GLY A 81 -5.31 -2.80 1.57
N LEU A 82 -4.60 -2.13 2.48
CA LEU A 82 -4.87 -0.72 2.78
C LEU A 82 -4.43 0.20 1.64
N ALA A 83 -3.35 -0.14 0.95
CA ALA A 83 -2.92 0.62 -0.22
C ALA A 83 -4.01 0.60 -1.30
N VAL A 84 -4.61 -0.57 -1.55
CA VAL A 84 -5.73 -0.69 -2.49
C VAL A 84 -6.92 0.12 -2.01
N ALA A 85 -7.24 0.06 -0.72
CA ALA A 85 -8.37 0.81 -0.15
C ALA A 85 -8.19 2.32 -0.33
N VAL A 86 -7.00 2.84 -0.07
CA VAL A 86 -6.68 4.26 -0.26
C VAL A 86 -6.79 4.64 -1.74
N ALA A 87 -6.20 3.84 -2.62
CA ALA A 87 -6.24 4.10 -4.06
C ALA A 87 -7.67 4.07 -4.59
N ARG A 88 -8.51 3.16 -4.08
CA ARG A 88 -9.91 3.06 -4.47
C ARG A 88 -10.68 4.32 -4.09
N ARG A 89 -10.45 4.83 -2.89
CA ARG A 89 -11.07 6.09 -2.45
C ARG A 89 -10.60 7.26 -3.30
N LEU A 90 -9.33 7.30 -3.64
CA LEU A 90 -8.80 8.34 -4.52
C LEU A 90 -9.40 8.26 -5.92
N ALA A 91 -9.58 7.05 -6.44
CA ALA A 91 -10.20 6.85 -7.75
C ALA A 91 -11.68 7.30 -7.77
N GLU A 92 -12.37 7.25 -6.62
CA GLU A 92 -13.72 7.81 -6.50
C GLU A 92 -13.72 9.33 -6.64
N LEU A 93 -12.64 9.98 -6.23
CA LEU A 93 -12.49 11.43 -6.37
C LEU A 93 -12.11 11.81 -7.80
N ASP A 94 -11.21 11.08 -8.42
CA ASP A 94 -10.70 11.38 -9.76
C ASP A 94 -10.32 10.09 -10.48
N PRO A 95 -11.28 9.43 -11.15
CA PRO A 95 -11.01 8.18 -11.82
C PRO A 95 -9.92 8.28 -12.89
N GLU A 96 -9.89 9.36 -13.65
CA GLU A 96 -8.93 9.53 -14.72
C GLU A 96 -7.49 9.50 -14.20
N LYS A 97 -7.29 10.06 -13.02
CA LYS A 97 -5.97 10.18 -12.44
C LYS A 97 -5.51 8.90 -11.75
N TYR A 98 -6.41 8.18 -11.09
CA TYR A 98 -6.04 7.10 -10.17
C TYR A 98 -6.42 5.70 -10.62
N ASP A 99 -7.28 5.54 -11.62
CA ASP A 99 -7.76 4.22 -12.03
C ASP A 99 -6.64 3.29 -12.47
N GLU A 100 -5.67 3.78 -13.20
CA GLU A 100 -4.54 2.97 -13.67
C GLU A 100 -3.69 2.46 -12.52
N ASP A 101 -3.39 3.34 -11.57
CA ASP A 101 -2.62 2.98 -10.39
C ASP A 101 -3.40 2.02 -9.49
N LEU A 102 -4.71 2.23 -9.36
CA LEU A 102 -5.58 1.33 -8.62
C LEU A 102 -5.54 -0.07 -9.21
N ALA A 103 -5.63 -0.18 -10.54
CA ALA A 103 -5.57 -1.48 -11.20
C ALA A 103 -4.25 -2.20 -10.93
N LYS A 104 -3.14 -1.48 -10.94
CA LYS A 104 -1.82 -2.05 -10.62
C LYS A 104 -1.75 -2.55 -9.19
N LEU A 105 -2.30 -1.81 -8.25
CA LEU A 105 -2.30 -2.20 -6.84
C LEU A 105 -3.23 -3.39 -6.60
N GLU A 106 -4.38 -3.42 -7.25
CA GLU A 106 -5.30 -4.56 -7.16
C GLU A 106 -4.66 -5.84 -7.68
N LEU A 107 -3.90 -5.76 -8.76
CA LEU A 107 -3.18 -6.91 -9.29
C LEU A 107 -2.12 -7.41 -8.30
N LYS A 108 -1.38 -6.50 -7.69
CA LYS A 108 -0.40 -6.86 -6.66
C LYS A 108 -1.06 -7.49 -5.44
N ALA A 109 -2.22 -6.98 -5.03
CA ALA A 109 -2.98 -7.52 -3.92
C ALA A 109 -3.45 -8.94 -4.21
N LYS A 110 -3.93 -9.18 -5.43
CA LYS A 110 -4.37 -10.49 -5.87
C LYS A 110 -3.22 -11.49 -5.82
N ARG A 111 -2.06 -11.11 -6.34
CA ARG A 111 -0.86 -11.97 -6.32
C ARG A 111 -0.40 -12.27 -4.89
N ALA A 112 -0.45 -11.29 -4.01
CA ALA A 112 -0.09 -11.47 -2.61
C ALA A 112 -1.06 -12.44 -1.92
N ALA A 113 -2.37 -12.31 -2.19
CA ALA A 113 -3.37 -13.21 -1.63
C ALA A 113 -3.17 -14.64 -2.12
N GLU A 114 -2.86 -14.82 -3.39
CA GLU A 114 -2.59 -16.15 -3.96
C GLU A 114 -1.38 -16.79 -3.31
N ARG A 115 -0.30 -16.04 -3.12
CA ARG A 115 0.90 -16.54 -2.45
C ARG A 115 0.61 -16.95 -1.00
N LYS A 116 -0.24 -16.19 -0.31
CA LYS A 116 -0.63 -16.46 1.06
C LYS A 116 -1.41 -17.77 1.15
N ILE A 117 -2.32 -17.99 0.23
CA ILE A 117 -3.12 -19.22 0.17
C ILE A 117 -2.23 -20.44 -0.09
N GLU A 118 -1.30 -20.33 -1.01
CA GLU A 118 -0.34 -21.39 -1.30
C GLU A 118 0.53 -21.71 -0.11
N ALA A 119 1.07 -20.70 0.56
CA ALA A 119 1.90 -20.89 1.75
C ALA A 119 1.13 -21.58 2.86
N ALA A 120 -0.12 -21.17 3.10
CA ALA A 120 -0.97 -21.79 4.12
C ALA A 120 -1.29 -23.26 3.79
N ARG A 121 -1.55 -23.52 2.50
CA ARG A 121 -1.82 -24.90 2.04
C ARG A 121 -0.60 -25.79 2.22
N HIS A 122 0.56 -25.28 1.85
CA HIS A 122 1.83 -25.99 2.01
C HIS A 122 2.11 -26.34 3.48
N GLU A 123 1.95 -25.36 4.36
CA GLU A 123 2.14 -25.54 5.79
C GLU A 123 1.18 -26.60 6.36
N LYS A 124 -0.09 -26.54 5.96
CA LYS A 124 -1.09 -27.51 6.36
C LYS A 124 -0.73 -28.92 5.91
N ASN A 125 -0.24 -29.08 4.69
CA ASN A 125 0.18 -30.36 4.17
C ASN A 125 1.37 -30.92 4.96
N LEU A 126 2.33 -30.07 5.31
CA LEU A 126 3.47 -30.47 6.13
C LEU A 126 3.03 -30.96 7.52
N ARG A 127 2.09 -30.29 8.14
CA ARG A 127 1.55 -30.69 9.45
C ARG A 127 0.87 -32.04 9.40
N ARG A 128 0.25 -32.38 8.28
CA ARG A 128 -0.43 -33.66 8.09
C ARG A 128 0.52 -34.79 7.70
N GLY A 129 1.82 -34.50 7.51
CA GLY A 129 2.78 -35.46 7.07
C GLY A 129 2.64 -35.84 5.60
N VAL A 130 1.91 -35.06 4.81
CA VAL A 130 1.74 -35.28 3.39
C VAL A 130 2.98 -34.81 2.65
N LYS A 131 3.58 -35.68 1.87
CA LYS A 131 4.74 -35.30 1.09
C LYS A 131 4.33 -34.33 -0.01
N ARG A 132 5.15 -33.32 -0.16
CA ARG A 132 5.01 -32.37 -1.26
C ARG A 132 5.22 -33.12 -2.58
N PRO A 133 4.36 -32.94 -3.57
CA PRO A 133 4.57 -33.54 -4.87
C PRO A 133 5.93 -33.10 -5.41
N LYS A 134 6.72 -34.05 -5.87
CA LYS A 134 7.99 -33.71 -6.49
C LYS A 134 7.69 -32.90 -7.74
N LYS A 135 8.37 -31.81 -7.86
CA LYS A 135 8.41 -31.13 -9.14
C LYS A 135 9.05 -32.12 -10.08
N THR A 136 8.38 -32.54 -11.01
CA THR A 136 8.90 -33.47 -11.89
C THR A 136 10.13 -33.05 -12.58
N ASP A 137 10.21 -33.20 -11.98
CA ASP A 137 10.87 -33.03 -12.14
C ASP A 137 11.27 -33.33 -13.08
N ASN A 138 10.73 -32.97 -12.92
CA ASN A 138 10.99 -32.96 -13.50
C ASN A 138 11.47 -32.88 -13.80
N GLU A 139 11.29 -32.80 -13.35
CA GLU A 139 11.69 -32.75 -13.24
C GLU A 139 12.40 -33.22 -13.53
N ALA A 140 12.33 -33.42 -13.64
CA ALA A 140 13.31 -33.90 -13.93
C ALA A 140 13.96 -33.46 -14.60
#